data_5bdb3ac6c19b888a92de720b4078aa73
#
_entry.id   5bdb3ac6c19b888a92de720b4078aa73
#
_cell.length_a   1.000
_cell.length_b   1.000
_cell.length_c   1.000
_cell.angle_alpha   90.00
_cell.angle_beta   90.00
_cell.angle_gamma   90.00
#
_symmetry.space_group_name_H-M   'P 1'
#
loop_
_entity.id
_entity.type
_entity.pdbx_description
1 polymer ?
#
loop_
_entity_poly.entity_id
_entity_poly.type
_entity_poly.pdbx_seq_one_letter_code
_entity_poly.pdbx_strand_id
1 'polypeptide(L)'
;MSLSNNLSKILIIDFGSQFTQLIARRVRELGVFSEIVSHKKIKIAQITKDNIAGIILSGGPLNVYENDKFKFDKKILKLGIPILGICFGHQILSKLLGGKVKKSKHREFGLATINKVSNSILTKNFFNKNNI
;
A
#
# COMPACT_ATOMS: atom_id res chain seq x y z
N MET A 1 -12.51 10.54 28.13
CA MET A 1 -11.93 9.37 27.40
C MET A 1 -12.69 9.19 26.10
N SER A 2 -12.10 9.50 24.98
CA SER A 2 -12.75 9.20 23.72
C SER A 2 -12.51 7.72 23.41
N LEU A 3 -13.60 6.97 23.17
CA LEU A 3 -13.59 5.57 22.74
C LEU A 3 -12.83 5.37 21.40
N SER A 4 -12.52 6.45 20.69
CA SER A 4 -11.85 6.44 19.39
C SER A 4 -10.36 6.05 19.43
N ASN A 5 -9.71 6.13 20.57
CA ASN A 5 -8.26 5.89 20.68
C ASN A 5 -7.85 4.42 20.77
N ASN A 6 -8.80 3.50 20.89
CA ASN A 6 -8.51 2.07 21.02
C ASN A 6 -8.90 1.22 19.81
N LEU A 7 -9.54 1.80 18.80
CA LEU A 7 -9.92 1.05 17.61
C LEU A 7 -8.71 0.86 16.68
N SER A 8 -8.48 -0.39 16.32
CA SER A 8 -7.48 -0.75 15.33
C SER A 8 -7.87 -0.17 13.97
N LYS A 9 -6.92 0.41 13.26
CA LYS A 9 -7.14 1.05 11.95
C LYS A 9 -6.12 0.67 10.90
N ILE A 10 -6.51 0.83 9.64
CA ILE A 10 -5.61 0.76 8.50
C ILE A 10 -5.14 2.19 8.17
N LEU A 11 -3.84 2.38 8.15
CA LEU A 11 -3.23 3.63 7.73
C LEU A 11 -2.94 3.59 6.22
N ILE A 12 -3.47 4.56 5.49
CA ILE A 12 -3.27 4.68 4.06
C ILE A 12 -2.36 5.86 3.79
N ILE A 13 -1.19 5.59 3.22
CA ILE A 13 -0.23 6.61 2.88
C ILE A 13 -0.48 7.09 1.45
N ASP A 14 -0.78 8.37 1.31
CA ASP A 14 -1.12 9.01 0.06
C ASP A 14 0.12 9.61 -0.62
N PHE A 15 0.36 9.19 -1.86
CA PHE A 15 1.40 9.73 -2.74
C PHE A 15 0.84 10.60 -3.86
N GLY A 16 -0.39 11.08 -3.72
CA GLY A 16 -1.05 11.95 -4.68
C GLY A 16 -1.94 11.24 -5.70
N SER A 17 -2.35 10.00 -5.42
CA SER A 17 -3.28 9.26 -6.28
C SER A 17 -4.71 9.74 -6.11
N GLN A 18 -5.42 9.85 -7.24
CA GLN A 18 -6.88 10.05 -7.24
C GLN A 18 -7.64 8.84 -6.66
N PHE A 19 -7.03 7.67 -6.55
CA PHE A 19 -7.65 6.45 -6.03
C PHE A 19 -7.49 6.25 -4.53
N THR A 20 -6.73 7.09 -3.83
CA THR A 20 -6.48 6.93 -2.39
C THR A 20 -7.78 6.99 -1.58
N GLN A 21 -8.67 7.92 -1.91
CA GLN A 21 -9.99 8.02 -1.26
C GLN A 21 -10.86 6.79 -1.52
N LEU A 22 -10.80 6.23 -2.71
CA LEU A 22 -11.52 5.01 -3.05
C LEU A 22 -11.02 3.82 -2.23
N ILE A 23 -9.71 3.69 -2.06
CA ILE A 23 -9.12 2.64 -1.21
C ILE A 23 -9.62 2.78 0.23
N ALA A 24 -9.58 3.99 0.79
CA ALA A 24 -10.06 4.26 2.15
C ALA A 24 -11.53 3.89 2.31
N ARG A 25 -12.35 4.25 1.33
CA ARG A 25 -13.77 3.92 1.31
C ARG A 25 -14.01 2.41 1.28
N ARG A 26 -13.29 1.68 0.43
CA ARG A 26 -13.42 0.23 0.35
C ARG A 26 -13.03 -0.47 1.65
N VAL A 27 -11.99 0.00 2.32
CA VAL A 27 -11.60 -0.52 3.63
C VAL A 27 -12.72 -0.31 4.66
N ARG A 28 -13.33 0.88 4.68
CA ARG A 28 -14.45 1.20 5.59
C ARG A 28 -15.71 0.38 5.28
N GLU A 29 -16.01 0.15 4.02
CA GLU A 29 -17.13 -0.71 3.60
C GLU A 29 -16.99 -2.15 4.11
N LEU A 30 -15.75 -2.60 4.35
CA LEU A 30 -15.46 -3.89 4.98
C LEU A 30 -15.53 -3.86 6.51
N GLY A 31 -15.98 -2.75 7.10
CA GLY A 31 -16.12 -2.60 8.55
C GLY A 31 -14.83 -2.27 9.28
N VAL A 32 -13.79 -1.86 8.58
CA VAL A 32 -12.49 -1.50 9.17
C VAL A 32 -12.26 0.00 9.09
N PHE A 33 -11.85 0.60 10.20
CA PHE A 33 -11.53 2.03 10.23
C PHE A 33 -10.26 2.30 9.40
N SER A 34 -10.27 3.37 8.62
CA SER A 34 -9.13 3.78 7.80
C SER A 34 -8.85 5.27 7.94
N GLU A 35 -7.58 5.61 7.91
CA GLU A 35 -7.08 7.00 7.95
C GLU A 35 -6.12 7.23 6.81
N ILE A 36 -6.25 8.37 6.14
CA ILE A 36 -5.35 8.78 5.06
C ILE A 36 -4.36 9.81 5.60
N VAL A 37 -3.08 9.60 5.34
CA VAL A 37 -2.02 10.54 5.69
C VAL A 37 -1.13 10.75 4.46
N SER A 38 -0.82 12.01 4.14
CA SER A 38 0.13 12.32 3.08
C SER A 38 1.53 11.80 3.43
N HIS A 39 2.22 11.23 2.44
CA HIS A 39 3.61 10.77 2.61
C HIS A 39 4.55 11.87 3.12
N LYS A 40 4.23 13.14 2.84
CA LYS A 40 5.01 14.31 3.31
C LYS A 40 4.83 14.61 4.80
N LYS A 41 3.72 14.15 5.39
CA LYS A 41 3.35 14.42 6.79
C LYS A 41 3.53 13.23 7.71
N ILE A 42 3.96 12.11 7.19
CA ILE A 42 4.10 10.89 7.98
C ILE A 42 5.26 11.00 8.97
N LYS A 43 5.00 10.55 10.19
CA LYS A 43 6.00 10.46 11.25
C LYS A 43 5.98 9.04 11.82
N ILE A 44 7.10 8.36 11.76
CA ILE A 44 7.24 6.98 12.28
C ILE A 44 6.87 6.91 13.76
N ALA A 45 7.29 7.89 14.56
CA ALA A 45 6.95 7.95 15.98
C ALA A 45 5.43 8.03 16.23
N GLN A 46 4.66 8.64 15.34
CA GLN A 46 3.21 8.68 15.45
C GLN A 46 2.58 7.33 15.12
N ILE A 47 3.08 6.66 14.09
CA ILE A 47 2.59 5.31 13.72
C ILE A 47 2.76 4.32 14.88
N THR A 48 3.87 4.39 15.61
CA THR A 48 4.11 3.51 16.75
C THR A 48 3.20 3.77 17.95
N LYS A 49 2.70 5.00 18.09
CA LYS A 49 1.76 5.36 19.17
C LYS A 49 0.32 5.01 18.86
N ASP A 50 -0.04 4.97 17.59
CA ASP A 50 -1.39 4.68 17.13
C ASP A 50 -1.59 3.16 17.04
N ASN A 51 -2.82 2.71 17.20
CA ASN A 51 -3.18 1.30 17.05
C ASN A 51 -3.38 0.98 15.55
N ILE A 52 -2.28 0.82 14.82
CA ILE A 52 -2.28 0.53 13.39
C ILE A 52 -2.21 -0.98 13.16
N ALA A 53 -3.24 -1.54 12.54
CA ALA A 53 -3.31 -2.96 12.20
C ALA A 53 -2.65 -3.30 10.86
N GLY A 54 -2.54 -2.34 9.97
CA GLY A 54 -1.91 -2.48 8.67
C GLY A 54 -1.67 -1.15 7.99
N ILE A 55 -0.77 -1.14 7.04
CA ILE A 55 -0.41 0.04 6.26
C ILE A 55 -0.64 -0.26 4.78
N ILE A 56 -1.30 0.65 4.06
CA ILE A 56 -1.42 0.62 2.61
C ILE A 56 -0.62 1.78 2.03
N LEU A 57 0.35 1.46 1.19
CA LEU A 57 1.04 2.45 0.37
C LEU A 57 0.26 2.61 -0.93
N SER A 58 -0.40 3.73 -1.11
CA SER A 58 -1.24 3.97 -2.28
C SER A 58 -0.43 4.33 -3.52
N GLY A 59 -1.11 4.57 -4.63
CA GLY A 59 -0.49 5.06 -5.85
C GLY A 59 -0.15 6.54 -5.82
N GLY A 60 0.41 7.02 -6.90
CA GLY A 60 0.76 8.42 -7.12
C GLY A 60 1.18 8.66 -8.56
N PRO A 61 1.33 9.92 -8.97
CA PRO A 61 1.75 10.28 -10.33
C PRO A 61 3.23 10.02 -10.60
N LEU A 62 4.01 9.77 -9.54
CA LEU A 62 5.46 9.56 -9.62
C LEU A 62 5.80 8.14 -10.03
N ASN A 63 6.96 8.00 -10.66
CA ASN A 63 7.60 6.71 -10.94
C ASN A 63 8.92 6.65 -10.19
N VAL A 64 9.17 5.52 -9.55
CA VAL A 64 10.39 5.31 -8.76
C VAL A 64 11.65 5.35 -9.61
N TYR A 65 11.58 4.92 -10.86
CA TYR A 65 12.71 4.92 -11.81
C TYR A 65 12.96 6.30 -12.44
N GLU A 66 12.00 7.22 -12.39
CA GLU A 66 12.13 8.59 -12.92
C GLU A 66 12.55 9.60 -11.86
N ASN A 67 12.43 9.24 -10.59
CA ASN A 67 12.67 10.14 -9.47
C ASN A 67 13.59 9.52 -8.42
N ASP A 68 14.90 9.51 -8.70
CA ASP A 68 15.93 9.04 -7.78
C ASP A 68 16.03 9.87 -6.49
N LYS A 69 15.44 11.07 -6.48
CA LYS A 69 15.41 11.97 -5.32
C LYS A 69 14.26 11.64 -4.37
N PHE A 70 13.31 10.80 -4.78
CA PHE A 70 12.21 10.41 -3.89
C PHE A 70 12.74 9.54 -2.77
N LYS A 71 12.61 10.05 -1.55
CA LYS A 71 13.02 9.33 -0.34
C LYS A 71 11.79 9.01 0.51
N PHE A 72 11.69 7.77 0.91
CA PHE A 72 10.70 7.31 1.87
C PHE A 72 11.41 6.63 3.03
N ASP A 73 10.94 6.87 4.25
CA ASP A 73 11.64 6.38 5.44
C ASP A 73 11.56 4.84 5.54
N LYS A 74 12.70 4.21 5.33
CA LYS A 74 12.85 2.75 5.39
C LYS A 74 12.52 2.15 6.77
N LYS A 75 12.51 2.95 7.81
CA LYS A 75 12.18 2.51 9.16
C LYS A 75 10.76 1.94 9.27
N ILE A 76 9.87 2.33 8.35
CA ILE A 76 8.51 1.77 8.29
C ILE A 76 8.49 0.25 8.15
N LEU A 77 9.49 -0.33 7.49
CA LEU A 77 9.63 -1.79 7.33
C LEU A 77 9.96 -2.52 8.64
N LYS A 78 10.47 -1.79 9.64
CA LYS A 78 10.89 -2.35 10.93
C LYS A 78 9.82 -2.26 12.01
N LEU A 79 8.66 -1.71 11.70
CA LEU A 79 7.58 -1.54 12.68
C LEU A 79 6.84 -2.84 13.02
N GLY A 80 7.05 -3.90 12.27
CA GLY A 80 6.32 -5.17 12.45
C GLY A 80 4.85 -5.11 12.04
N ILE A 81 4.43 -4.07 11.32
CA ILE A 81 3.06 -3.88 10.83
C ILE A 81 2.99 -4.39 9.39
N PRO A 82 1.97 -5.20 9.03
CA PRO A 82 1.77 -5.63 7.65
C PRO A 82 1.64 -4.45 6.69
N ILE A 83 2.31 -4.51 5.54
CA ILE A 83 2.31 -3.45 4.52
C ILE A 83 1.86 -3.99 3.18
N LEU A 84 0.90 -3.33 2.55
CA LEU A 84 0.44 -3.58 1.18
C LEU A 84 0.81 -2.40 0.28
N GLY A 85 1.54 -2.65 -0.79
CA GLY A 85 1.85 -1.65 -1.80
C GLY A 85 0.94 -1.77 -3.02
N ILE A 86 0.38 -0.65 -3.48
CA ILE A 86 -0.50 -0.56 -4.66
C ILE A 86 0.09 0.46 -5.64
N CYS A 87 0.26 0.10 -6.90
CA CYS A 87 0.82 0.96 -7.95
C CYS A 87 2.18 1.54 -7.54
N PHE A 88 2.30 2.84 -7.43
CA PHE A 88 3.53 3.50 -6.99
C PHE A 88 4.00 3.01 -5.60
N GLY A 89 3.07 2.74 -4.69
CA GLY A 89 3.38 2.15 -3.38
C GLY A 89 4.03 0.77 -3.48
N HIS A 90 3.61 -0.04 -4.45
CA HIS A 90 4.26 -1.33 -4.76
C HIS A 90 5.69 -1.13 -5.28
N GLN A 91 5.91 -0.15 -6.15
CA GLN A 91 7.25 0.17 -6.67
C GLN A 91 8.19 0.63 -5.55
N ILE A 92 7.72 1.52 -4.66
CA ILE A 92 8.48 1.97 -3.49
C ILE A 92 8.84 0.78 -2.60
N LEU A 93 7.88 -0.04 -2.26
CA LEU A 93 8.07 -1.20 -1.39
C LEU A 93 9.10 -2.16 -1.99
N SER A 94 9.01 -2.44 -3.28
CA SER A 94 9.98 -3.27 -3.99
C SER A 94 11.39 -2.68 -3.90
N LYS A 95 11.54 -1.39 -4.11
CA LYS A 95 12.84 -0.70 -4.04
C LYS A 95 13.41 -0.68 -2.62
N LEU A 96 12.57 -0.43 -1.61
CA LEU A 96 12.98 -0.43 -0.20
C LEU A 96 13.46 -1.81 0.26
N LEU A 97 12.91 -2.87 -0.31
CA LEU A 97 13.29 -4.27 -0.02
C LEU A 97 14.47 -4.77 -0.87
N GLY A 98 15.11 -3.90 -1.64
CA GLY A 98 16.27 -4.24 -2.46
C GLY A 98 15.94 -4.75 -3.87
N GLY A 99 14.68 -4.69 -4.27
CA GLY A 99 14.24 -5.03 -5.62
C GLY A 99 14.60 -3.95 -6.64
N LYS A 100 14.44 -4.30 -7.92
CA LYS A 100 14.65 -3.39 -9.05
C LYS A 100 13.33 -3.05 -9.71
N VAL A 101 13.12 -1.78 -9.98
CA VAL A 101 11.96 -1.26 -10.73
C VAL A 101 12.48 -0.67 -12.03
N LYS A 102 11.99 -1.19 -13.16
CA LYS A 102 12.39 -0.75 -14.50
C LYS A 102 11.18 -0.29 -15.29
N LYS A 103 11.39 0.69 -16.17
CA LYS A 103 10.38 1.11 -17.12
C LYS A 103 10.07 -0.04 -18.09
N SER A 104 8.78 -0.36 -18.24
CA SER A 104 8.36 -1.33 -19.27
C SER A 104 8.45 -0.73 -20.66
N LYS A 105 8.83 -1.56 -21.64
CA LYS A 105 8.79 -1.21 -23.06
C LYS A 105 7.36 -1.26 -23.63
N HIS A 106 6.47 -1.99 -22.97
CA HIS A 106 5.08 -2.17 -23.36
C HIS A 106 4.16 -1.61 -22.30
N ARG A 107 3.12 -0.91 -22.73
CA ARG A 107 2.03 -0.46 -21.87
C ARG A 107 0.88 -1.46 -21.94
N GLU A 108 0.35 -1.85 -20.81
CA GLU A 108 -0.83 -2.70 -20.73
C GLU A 108 -2.07 -1.86 -20.52
N PHE A 109 -3.01 -1.97 -21.45
CA PHE A 109 -4.32 -1.36 -21.36
C PHE A 109 -5.40 -2.42 -21.60
N GLY A 110 -6.48 -2.34 -20.83
CA GLY A 110 -7.61 -3.24 -20.96
C GLY A 110 -7.41 -4.58 -20.23
N LEU A 111 -7.92 -5.64 -20.82
CA LEU A 111 -7.91 -6.97 -20.20
C LEU A 111 -6.50 -7.56 -20.11
N ALA A 112 -6.12 -7.98 -18.93
CA ALA A 112 -4.88 -8.71 -18.70
C ALA A 112 -5.18 -9.99 -17.92
N THR A 113 -4.51 -11.09 -18.29
CA THR A 113 -4.60 -12.35 -17.58
C THR A 113 -3.48 -12.47 -16.56
N ILE A 114 -3.83 -12.83 -15.33
CA ILE A 114 -2.85 -13.09 -14.28
C ILE A 114 -2.87 -14.55 -13.89
N ASN A 115 -1.69 -15.10 -13.63
CA ASN A 115 -1.52 -16.49 -13.22
C ASN A 115 -0.96 -16.54 -11.81
N LYS A 116 -1.50 -17.45 -11.01
CA LYS A 116 -0.98 -17.70 -9.66
C LYS A 116 0.33 -18.48 -9.75
N VAL A 117 1.40 -17.89 -9.24
CA VAL A 117 2.74 -18.52 -9.25
C VAL A 117 3.02 -19.24 -7.93
N SER A 118 2.48 -18.73 -6.82
CA SER A 118 2.68 -19.30 -5.48
C SER A 118 1.50 -18.97 -4.57
N ASN A 119 1.44 -19.67 -3.43
CA ASN A 119 0.45 -19.36 -2.40
C ASN A 119 0.89 -18.17 -1.57
N SER A 120 -0.06 -17.30 -1.25
CA SER A 120 0.13 -16.21 -0.29
C SER A 120 -1.14 -15.99 0.52
N ILE A 121 -1.00 -15.42 1.72
CA ILE A 121 -2.14 -15.03 2.56
C ILE A 121 -3.03 -14.04 1.82
N LEU A 122 -2.43 -13.11 1.09
CA LEU A 122 -3.13 -12.06 0.36
C LEU A 122 -4.03 -12.61 -0.75
N THR A 123 -3.61 -13.70 -1.41
CA THR A 123 -4.30 -14.26 -2.57
C THR A 123 -5.05 -15.55 -2.27
N LYS A 124 -5.13 -15.96 -1.00
CA LYS A 124 -5.69 -17.26 -0.58
C LYS A 124 -7.07 -17.56 -1.16
N ASN A 125 -7.94 -16.56 -1.24
CA ASN A 125 -9.31 -16.68 -1.74
C ASN A 125 -9.54 -15.92 -3.05
N PHE A 126 -8.49 -15.41 -3.68
CA PHE A 126 -8.59 -14.59 -4.87
C PHE A 126 -8.72 -15.41 -6.14
N PHE A 127 -8.02 -16.52 -6.21
CA PHE A 127 -8.06 -17.43 -7.34
C PHE A 127 -9.00 -18.61 -7.05
N ASN A 128 -10.06 -18.73 -7.82
CA ASN A 128 -10.96 -19.89 -7.78
C ASN A 128 -10.34 -21.07 -8.53
N LYS A 129 -10.85 -22.30 -8.24
CA LYS A 129 -10.40 -23.51 -8.93
C LYS A 129 -10.54 -23.46 -10.46
N ASN A 130 -11.37 -22.58 -10.98
CA ASN A 130 -11.66 -22.44 -12.40
C ASN A 130 -10.87 -21.33 -13.08
N ASN A 131 -9.80 -20.86 -12.47
CA ASN A 131 -8.86 -19.87 -12.98
C ASN A 131 -9.40 -19.04 -14.13
N ILE A 132 -9.79 -17.92 -13.81
CA ILE A 132 -10.11 -16.93 -14.83
C ILE A 132 -8.88 -16.07 -15.05
#